data_fd48dc3f35dcf2cf07d93f8eabcb5692
#
_entry.id   fd48dc3f35dcf2cf07d93f8eabcb5692
#
_cell.length_a   1.000
_cell.length_b   1.000
_cell.length_c   1.000
_cell.angle_alpha   90.00
_cell.angle_beta   90.00
_cell.angle_gamma   90.00
#
_symmetry.space_group_name_H-M   'P 1'
#
loop_
_entity.id
_entity.type
_entity.pdbx_description
1 polymer ?
#
loop_
_entity_poly.entity_id
_entity_poly.type
_entity_poly.pdbx_seq_one_letter_code
_entity_poly.pdbx_strand_id
1 'polypeptide(L)'
;MGLALVFSLLTTAAGLVVPLFTKSLVDGFSLQSIQPSTVALIVGAFLLQAVGGALAGYALSYSGLKVVASVRSRLWNHYLRLPVRVFDTRSAGDLASRLTNDTGVLQSLVGDQFPGFVTGVLSAVVGVGFLFWLDWQMSLVMLAAIPLVMAVMVPLGRIRWKTAQEIQGETARLSGLLGQVLSEVRLVKASGAEVRERERGRETVSGLFRLGRREGKVQSVVAPIMGLVMMLLLVVIVGYGGLRVSSGALTAGGLVAFILYLIQVVMPVTQIAQFFSQVQKARGATDSIVEILSLPVEDLGLLPVPPEGRGTLVFDRVWFGYEPDRAVLKGLDFSLEPGTVTAIVGPSGGGKTTVFSLVERFYRPDSGAVRWDGFDTADFDLTDWRSRIGYVPQDCPLMAGSIRDNLTYGIEGVTDQALWEAVGAANATEFISALPEGVETQVGERGVKLSGGQRQRLAIARALLRNPTILMLDEATASLDAGSERAVQGALDTLMRGRTTLVIAHRLSTVVGADKILFLEDGRITGRGTHGELLRSHELYRTFAEQQLRWRGTMEEESISDGTVAGR
;
A
#
# COMPACT_ATOMS: atom_id res chain seq x y z
N MET A 1 -28.19 -0.18 4.35
CA MET A 1 -28.15 1.00 3.46
C MET A 1 -29.55 1.47 3.07
N GLY A 2 -30.43 0.66 2.47
CA GLY A 2 -31.79 1.08 2.05
C GLY A 2 -32.63 1.65 3.20
N LEU A 3 -32.69 0.98 4.33
CA LEU A 3 -33.44 1.44 5.51
C LEU A 3 -32.91 2.78 6.06
N ALA A 4 -31.60 2.97 6.07
CA ALA A 4 -30.97 4.22 6.50
C ALA A 4 -31.26 5.38 5.54
N LEU A 5 -31.31 5.11 4.22
CA LEU A 5 -31.77 6.10 3.23
C LEU A 5 -33.24 6.47 3.43
N VAL A 6 -34.11 5.51 3.70
CA VAL A 6 -35.53 5.80 4.00
C VAL A 6 -35.65 6.69 5.23
N PHE A 7 -34.92 6.40 6.31
CA PHE A 7 -34.87 7.27 7.50
C PHE A 7 -34.34 8.67 7.16
N SER A 8 -33.30 8.77 6.36
CA SER A 8 -32.75 10.04 5.91
C SER A 8 -33.75 10.86 5.09
N LEU A 9 -34.52 10.20 4.20
CA LEU A 9 -35.58 10.84 3.43
C LEU A 9 -36.75 11.29 4.32
N LEU A 10 -37.14 10.48 5.30
CA LEU A 10 -38.19 10.85 6.26
C LEU A 10 -37.81 12.08 7.12
N THR A 11 -36.57 12.11 7.60
CA THR A 11 -36.06 13.27 8.36
C THR A 11 -35.95 14.54 7.51
N THR A 12 -35.56 14.38 6.24
CA THR A 12 -35.54 15.49 5.28
C THR A 12 -36.97 16.01 5.01
N ALA A 13 -37.93 15.09 4.80
CA ALA A 13 -39.34 15.48 4.64
C ALA A 13 -39.87 16.19 5.87
N ALA A 14 -39.55 15.72 7.08
CA ALA A 14 -39.92 16.42 8.33
C ALA A 14 -39.34 17.84 8.38
N GLY A 15 -38.07 18.02 7.98
CA GLY A 15 -37.42 19.32 7.88
C GLY A 15 -38.10 20.28 6.90
N LEU A 16 -38.61 19.75 5.78
CA LEU A 16 -39.33 20.52 4.75
C LEU A 16 -40.71 21.01 5.22
N VAL A 17 -41.29 20.41 6.25
CA VAL A 17 -42.58 20.83 6.81
C VAL A 17 -42.41 21.98 7.82
N VAL A 18 -41.23 22.15 8.42
CA VAL A 18 -40.95 23.20 9.41
C VAL A 18 -41.30 24.63 8.94
N PRO A 19 -40.94 25.07 7.72
CA PRO A 19 -41.33 26.41 7.25
C PRO A 19 -42.85 26.62 7.17
N LEU A 20 -43.64 25.56 6.86
CA LEU A 20 -45.11 25.66 6.83
C LEU A 20 -45.70 25.86 8.24
N PHE A 21 -45.18 25.15 9.25
CA PHE A 21 -45.60 25.38 10.63
C PHE A 21 -45.17 26.76 11.13
N THR A 22 -43.97 27.23 10.72
CA THR A 22 -43.53 28.59 11.03
C THR A 22 -44.43 29.64 10.40
N LYS A 23 -44.91 29.41 9.14
CA LYS A 23 -45.93 30.25 8.51
C LYS A 23 -47.17 30.36 9.41
N SER A 24 -47.73 29.21 9.81
CA SER A 24 -48.94 29.18 10.66
C SER A 24 -48.73 29.85 12.00
N LEU A 25 -47.55 29.74 12.60
CA LEU A 25 -47.18 30.39 13.84
C LEU A 25 -47.16 31.91 13.68
N VAL A 26 -46.47 32.44 12.65
CA VAL A 26 -46.36 33.89 12.40
C VAL A 26 -47.72 34.49 12.04
N ASP A 27 -48.51 33.79 11.22
CA ASP A 27 -49.88 34.24 10.89
C ASP A 27 -50.78 34.23 12.15
N GLY A 28 -50.59 33.25 13.06
CA GLY A 28 -51.29 33.18 14.36
C GLY A 28 -50.93 34.33 15.32
N PHE A 29 -49.67 34.80 15.34
CA PHE A 29 -49.24 35.97 16.12
C PHE A 29 -50.03 37.22 15.71
N SER A 30 -50.28 37.43 14.42
CA SER A 30 -51.03 38.56 13.90
C SER A 30 -52.49 38.52 14.30
N LEU A 31 -53.05 37.33 14.63
CA LEU A 31 -54.43 37.11 15.06
C LEU A 31 -54.57 36.94 16.59
N GLN A 32 -53.48 37.17 17.38
CA GLN A 32 -53.42 36.99 18.85
C GLN A 32 -53.81 35.59 19.34
N SER A 33 -53.68 34.57 18.49
CA SER A 33 -54.04 33.18 18.79
C SER A 33 -52.87 32.21 18.53
N ILE A 34 -51.90 32.12 19.45
CA ILE A 34 -50.88 31.09 19.40
C ILE A 34 -51.47 29.77 19.89
N GLN A 35 -51.58 28.81 19.02
CA GLN A 35 -51.97 27.45 19.41
C GLN A 35 -50.77 26.68 19.97
N PRO A 36 -50.79 26.21 21.24
CA PRO A 36 -49.72 25.41 21.82
C PRO A 36 -49.39 24.15 21.03
N SER A 37 -50.39 23.58 20.31
CA SER A 37 -50.24 22.45 19.43
C SER A 37 -49.26 22.72 18.25
N THR A 38 -49.31 23.92 17.67
CA THR A 38 -48.40 24.30 16.57
C THR A 38 -46.94 24.38 17.04
N VAL A 39 -46.72 24.95 18.23
CA VAL A 39 -45.39 25.00 18.86
C VAL A 39 -44.89 23.60 19.16
N ALA A 40 -45.74 22.74 19.73
CA ALA A 40 -45.39 21.33 20.00
C ALA A 40 -45.02 20.55 18.71
N LEU A 41 -45.75 20.78 17.60
CA LEU A 41 -45.45 20.17 16.30
C LEU A 41 -44.11 20.65 15.74
N ILE A 42 -43.80 21.95 15.83
CA ILE A 42 -42.49 22.48 15.39
C ILE A 42 -41.37 21.85 16.22
N VAL A 43 -41.46 21.82 17.53
CA VAL A 43 -40.48 21.22 18.43
C VAL A 43 -40.33 19.71 18.12
N GLY A 44 -41.47 19.01 17.95
CA GLY A 44 -41.47 17.60 17.58
C GLY A 44 -40.79 17.32 16.22
N ALA A 45 -41.04 18.17 15.21
CA ALA A 45 -40.39 18.07 13.90
C ALA A 45 -38.87 18.31 13.99
N PHE A 46 -38.42 19.30 14.77
CA PHE A 46 -36.99 19.53 15.01
C PHE A 46 -36.34 18.36 15.76
N LEU A 47 -36.98 17.82 16.78
CA LEU A 47 -36.47 16.67 17.53
C LEU A 47 -36.40 15.42 16.59
N LEU A 48 -37.44 15.18 15.81
CA LEU A 48 -37.46 14.09 14.83
C LEU A 48 -36.32 14.27 13.79
N GLN A 49 -36.14 15.48 13.29
CA GLN A 49 -35.07 15.80 12.34
C GLN A 49 -33.68 15.60 12.99
N ALA A 50 -33.46 16.07 14.22
CA ALA A 50 -32.17 15.94 14.88
C ALA A 50 -31.85 14.50 15.23
N VAL A 51 -32.74 13.79 15.93
CA VAL A 51 -32.53 12.41 16.36
C VAL A 51 -32.54 11.44 15.16
N GLY A 52 -33.52 11.58 14.29
CA GLY A 52 -33.62 10.73 13.08
C GLY A 52 -32.45 10.96 12.12
N GLY A 53 -32.02 12.23 11.97
CA GLY A 53 -30.84 12.59 11.18
C GLY A 53 -29.55 11.99 11.74
N ALA A 54 -29.35 12.02 13.04
CA ALA A 54 -28.22 11.39 13.71
C ALA A 54 -28.21 9.87 13.52
N LEU A 55 -29.35 9.21 13.70
CA LEU A 55 -29.49 7.76 13.49
C LEU A 55 -29.28 7.36 12.02
N ALA A 56 -29.86 8.12 11.11
CA ALA A 56 -29.68 7.90 9.67
C ALA A 56 -28.21 8.08 9.27
N GLY A 57 -27.57 9.16 9.73
CA GLY A 57 -26.16 9.44 9.49
C GLY A 57 -25.25 8.33 10.01
N TYR A 58 -25.47 7.89 11.25
CA TYR A 58 -24.72 6.76 11.82
C TYR A 58 -24.89 5.47 11.00
N ALA A 59 -26.12 5.11 10.65
CA ALA A 59 -26.41 3.89 9.89
C ALA A 59 -25.82 3.92 8.47
N LEU A 60 -25.78 5.10 7.84
CA LEU A 60 -25.16 5.29 6.51
C LEU A 60 -23.64 5.20 6.60
N SER A 61 -23.02 5.90 7.55
CA SER A 61 -21.58 5.82 7.80
C SER A 61 -21.14 4.39 8.14
N TYR A 62 -21.87 3.69 9.02
CA TYR A 62 -21.63 2.29 9.33
C TYR A 62 -21.69 1.38 8.09
N SER A 63 -22.69 1.60 7.23
CA SER A 63 -22.81 0.85 5.97
C SER A 63 -21.64 1.10 5.02
N GLY A 64 -21.20 2.36 4.92
CA GLY A 64 -20.02 2.75 4.15
C GLY A 64 -18.74 2.07 4.66
N LEU A 65 -18.52 2.10 5.97
CA LEU A 65 -17.39 1.44 6.63
C LEU A 65 -17.37 -0.06 6.37
N LYS A 66 -18.53 -0.73 6.43
CA LYS A 66 -18.65 -2.17 6.17
C LYS A 66 -18.28 -2.53 4.72
N VAL A 67 -18.72 -1.73 3.75
CA VAL A 67 -18.34 -1.91 2.35
C VAL A 67 -16.83 -1.79 2.17
N VAL A 68 -16.23 -0.73 2.74
CA VAL A 68 -14.78 -0.50 2.64
C VAL A 68 -13.98 -1.60 3.33
N ALA A 69 -14.41 -2.04 4.53
CA ALA A 69 -13.76 -3.16 5.20
C ALA A 69 -13.77 -4.44 4.34
N SER A 70 -14.89 -4.71 3.65
CA SER A 70 -14.98 -5.84 2.72
C SER A 70 -14.03 -5.69 1.52
N VAL A 71 -13.95 -4.49 0.92
CA VAL A 71 -13.03 -4.21 -0.20
C VAL A 71 -11.58 -4.33 0.25
N ARG A 72 -11.21 -3.77 1.40
CA ARG A 72 -9.86 -3.89 1.98
C ARG A 72 -9.47 -5.33 2.24
N SER A 73 -10.37 -6.13 2.83
CA SER A 73 -10.13 -7.55 3.08
C SER A 73 -9.92 -8.33 1.77
N ARG A 74 -10.73 -8.03 0.73
CA ARG A 74 -10.55 -8.67 -0.59
C ARG A 74 -9.22 -8.28 -1.24
N LEU A 75 -8.85 -6.98 -1.20
CA LEU A 75 -7.57 -6.51 -1.73
C LEU A 75 -6.40 -7.14 -0.98
N TRP A 76 -6.45 -7.17 0.37
CA TRP A 76 -5.41 -7.78 1.18
C TRP A 76 -5.19 -9.25 0.84
N ASN A 77 -6.28 -10.03 0.80
CA ASN A 77 -6.22 -11.44 0.43
C ASN A 77 -5.73 -11.64 -1.02
N HIS A 78 -6.06 -10.71 -1.92
CA HIS A 78 -5.60 -10.75 -3.29
C HIS A 78 -4.10 -10.43 -3.38
N TYR A 79 -3.61 -9.41 -2.67
CA TYR A 79 -2.18 -9.09 -2.60
C TYR A 79 -1.33 -10.27 -2.16
N LEU A 80 -1.75 -10.99 -1.12
CA LEU A 80 -1.01 -12.16 -0.63
C LEU A 80 -0.94 -13.32 -1.64
N ARG A 81 -1.77 -13.28 -2.68
CA ARG A 81 -1.83 -14.29 -3.74
C ARG A 81 -1.26 -13.83 -5.08
N LEU A 82 -0.83 -12.58 -5.17
CA LEU A 82 -0.21 -12.06 -6.39
C LEU A 82 1.19 -12.66 -6.58
N PRO A 83 1.60 -12.94 -7.83
CA PRO A 83 2.95 -13.40 -8.13
C PRO A 83 3.99 -12.32 -7.81
N VAL A 84 5.19 -12.75 -7.42
CA VAL A 84 6.32 -11.87 -7.04
C VAL A 84 6.63 -10.83 -8.11
N ARG A 85 6.46 -11.18 -9.39
CA ARG A 85 6.63 -10.26 -10.53
C ARG A 85 5.88 -8.94 -10.38
N VAL A 86 4.70 -8.94 -9.73
CA VAL A 86 3.93 -7.71 -9.51
C VAL A 86 4.65 -6.79 -8.52
N PHE A 87 5.26 -7.37 -7.48
CA PHE A 87 6.01 -6.62 -6.46
C PHE A 87 7.37 -6.13 -6.96
N ASP A 88 7.97 -6.81 -7.93
CA ASP A 88 9.21 -6.37 -8.59
C ASP A 88 8.98 -5.18 -9.53
N THR A 89 7.77 -5.05 -10.08
CA THR A 89 7.42 -3.98 -11.04
C THR A 89 6.73 -2.79 -10.40
N ARG A 90 6.15 -2.96 -9.20
CA ARG A 90 5.38 -1.92 -8.48
C ARG A 90 5.97 -1.66 -7.11
N SER A 91 5.99 -0.39 -6.67
CA SER A 91 6.46 -0.07 -5.34
C SER A 91 5.46 -0.50 -4.25
N ALA A 92 5.97 -0.96 -3.11
CA ALA A 92 5.14 -1.28 -1.95
C ALA A 92 4.28 -0.08 -1.49
N GLY A 93 4.79 1.15 -1.66
CA GLY A 93 4.05 2.38 -1.35
C GLY A 93 2.84 2.60 -2.25
N ASP A 94 2.93 2.28 -3.56
CA ASP A 94 1.79 2.35 -4.50
C ASP A 94 0.68 1.38 -4.07
N LEU A 95 1.03 0.13 -3.80
CA LEU A 95 0.08 -0.89 -3.36
C LEU A 95 -0.58 -0.52 -2.01
N ALA A 96 0.20 -0.02 -1.05
CA ALA A 96 -0.32 0.45 0.24
C ALA A 96 -1.26 1.65 0.07
N SER A 97 -0.94 2.60 -0.82
CA SER A 97 -1.80 3.76 -1.14
C SER A 97 -3.15 3.34 -1.70
N ARG A 98 -3.18 2.34 -2.59
CA ARG A 98 -4.44 1.80 -3.15
C ARG A 98 -5.31 1.16 -2.07
N LEU A 99 -4.70 0.45 -1.11
CA LEU A 99 -5.42 -0.16 0.00
C LEU A 99 -5.96 0.87 1.00
N THR A 100 -5.27 1.99 1.21
CA THR A 100 -5.61 2.99 2.23
C THR A 100 -6.38 4.18 1.64
N ASN A 101 -5.80 4.86 0.65
CA ASN A 101 -6.33 6.11 0.11
C ASN A 101 -7.49 5.88 -0.86
N ASP A 102 -7.35 4.97 -1.84
CA ASP A 102 -8.39 4.73 -2.85
C ASP A 102 -9.66 4.15 -2.21
N THR A 103 -9.50 3.24 -1.25
CA THR A 103 -10.65 2.73 -0.49
C THR A 103 -11.29 3.81 0.40
N GLY A 104 -10.51 4.79 0.92
CA GLY A 104 -11.01 5.94 1.66
C GLY A 104 -11.89 6.86 0.81
N VAL A 105 -11.54 7.05 -0.47
CA VAL A 105 -12.37 7.79 -1.43
C VAL A 105 -13.73 7.10 -1.62
N LEU A 106 -13.75 5.77 -1.74
CA LEU A 106 -15.00 5.00 -1.82
C LEU A 106 -15.83 5.11 -0.55
N GLN A 107 -15.18 5.12 0.63
CA GLN A 107 -15.85 5.31 1.92
C GLN A 107 -16.60 6.63 1.96
N SER A 108 -15.93 7.74 1.59
CA SER A 108 -16.57 9.06 1.64
C SER A 108 -17.69 9.19 0.62
N LEU A 109 -17.57 8.58 -0.57
CA LEU A 109 -18.64 8.56 -1.56
C LEU A 109 -19.89 7.86 -1.02
N VAL A 110 -19.73 6.65 -0.47
CA VAL A 110 -20.85 5.79 -0.06
C VAL A 110 -21.44 6.24 1.28
N GLY A 111 -20.58 6.65 2.24
CA GLY A 111 -20.99 7.02 3.58
C GLY A 111 -21.61 8.41 3.70
N ASP A 112 -21.02 9.39 3.01
CA ASP A 112 -21.35 10.79 3.22
C ASP A 112 -21.97 11.45 1.99
N GLN A 113 -21.34 11.32 0.82
CA GLN A 113 -21.70 12.10 -0.36
C GLN A 113 -22.97 11.60 -1.05
N PHE A 114 -23.14 10.29 -1.18
CA PHE A 114 -24.33 9.71 -1.83
C PHE A 114 -25.60 9.99 -1.04
N PRO A 115 -25.66 9.81 0.29
CA PRO A 115 -26.83 10.20 1.08
C PRO A 115 -27.10 11.71 1.01
N GLY A 116 -26.05 12.53 1.12
CA GLY A 116 -26.17 13.98 1.00
C GLY A 116 -26.71 14.43 -0.36
N PHE A 117 -26.31 13.76 -1.44
CA PHE A 117 -26.85 14.00 -2.77
C PHE A 117 -28.34 13.65 -2.86
N VAL A 118 -28.76 12.45 -2.40
CA VAL A 118 -30.17 12.03 -2.45
C VAL A 118 -31.06 12.97 -1.65
N THR A 119 -30.68 13.29 -0.40
CA THR A 119 -31.44 14.21 0.46
C THR A 119 -31.38 15.64 -0.07
N GLY A 120 -30.25 16.06 -0.63
CA GLY A 120 -30.09 17.36 -1.24
C GLY A 120 -30.98 17.56 -2.48
N VAL A 121 -31.03 16.58 -3.36
CA VAL A 121 -31.94 16.62 -4.53
C VAL A 121 -33.40 16.67 -4.08
N LEU A 122 -33.78 15.84 -3.11
CA LEU A 122 -35.15 15.87 -2.56
C LEU A 122 -35.47 17.24 -1.97
N SER A 123 -34.58 17.79 -1.12
CA SER A 123 -34.79 19.10 -0.50
C SER A 123 -34.88 20.23 -1.53
N ALA A 124 -34.03 20.18 -2.57
CA ALA A 124 -34.05 21.19 -3.64
C ALA A 124 -35.34 21.09 -4.47
N VAL A 125 -35.76 19.91 -4.91
CA VAL A 125 -36.94 19.73 -5.75
C VAL A 125 -38.22 20.11 -4.98
N VAL A 126 -38.39 19.56 -3.77
CA VAL A 126 -39.57 19.80 -2.96
C VAL A 126 -39.58 21.25 -2.46
N GLY A 127 -38.41 21.79 -2.04
CA GLY A 127 -38.30 23.18 -1.59
C GLY A 127 -38.64 24.17 -2.71
N VAL A 128 -38.15 23.96 -3.94
CA VAL A 128 -38.54 24.77 -5.09
C VAL A 128 -40.03 24.64 -5.38
N GLY A 129 -40.61 23.44 -5.28
CA GLY A 129 -42.04 23.23 -5.43
C GLY A 129 -42.85 24.06 -4.41
N PHE A 130 -42.44 24.09 -3.12
CA PHE A 130 -43.08 24.91 -2.09
C PHE A 130 -42.90 26.40 -2.33
N LEU A 131 -41.74 26.86 -2.83
CA LEU A 131 -41.51 28.26 -3.21
C LEU A 131 -42.50 28.69 -4.30
N PHE A 132 -42.68 27.90 -5.37
CA PHE A 132 -43.67 28.20 -6.41
C PHE A 132 -45.12 28.15 -5.92
N TRP A 133 -45.42 27.24 -5.00
CA TRP A 133 -46.75 27.14 -4.39
C TRP A 133 -47.08 28.32 -3.47
N LEU A 134 -46.08 28.82 -2.73
CA LEU A 134 -46.25 29.98 -1.85
C LEU A 134 -46.46 31.27 -2.63
N ASP A 135 -45.58 31.55 -3.59
CA ASP A 135 -45.68 32.69 -4.49
C ASP A 135 -44.83 32.47 -5.75
N TRP A 136 -45.49 32.23 -6.89
CA TRP A 136 -44.80 31.97 -8.15
C TRP A 136 -44.05 33.19 -8.70
N GLN A 137 -44.51 34.42 -8.40
CA GLN A 137 -43.88 35.66 -8.88
C GLN A 137 -42.56 35.91 -8.13
N MET A 138 -42.56 35.72 -6.80
CA MET A 138 -41.33 35.77 -6.01
C MET A 138 -40.32 34.68 -6.45
N SER A 139 -40.82 33.48 -6.77
CA SER A 139 -39.99 32.38 -7.26
C SER A 139 -39.34 32.68 -8.62
N LEU A 140 -40.05 33.40 -9.52
CA LEU A 140 -39.46 33.90 -10.77
C LEU A 140 -38.37 34.93 -10.54
N VAL A 141 -38.56 35.86 -9.58
CA VAL A 141 -37.53 36.83 -9.21
C VAL A 141 -36.27 36.13 -8.68
N MET A 142 -36.46 35.10 -7.84
CA MET A 142 -35.36 34.26 -7.37
C MET A 142 -34.64 33.54 -8.54
N LEU A 143 -35.38 32.94 -9.46
CA LEU A 143 -34.81 32.29 -10.63
C LEU A 143 -34.03 33.24 -11.53
N ALA A 144 -34.47 34.49 -11.68
CA ALA A 144 -33.78 35.51 -12.46
C ALA A 144 -32.40 35.89 -11.87
N ALA A 145 -32.15 35.63 -10.58
CA ALA A 145 -30.83 35.82 -9.98
C ALA A 145 -29.83 34.70 -10.33
N ILE A 146 -30.29 33.50 -10.72
CA ILE A 146 -29.41 32.35 -11.00
C ILE A 146 -28.42 32.63 -12.15
N PRO A 147 -28.82 33.15 -13.32
CA PRO A 147 -27.90 33.49 -14.40
C PRO A 147 -26.82 34.47 -13.99
N LEU A 148 -27.17 35.46 -13.15
CA LEU A 148 -26.21 36.45 -12.64
C LEU A 148 -25.15 35.79 -11.73
N VAL A 149 -25.58 34.90 -10.83
CA VAL A 149 -24.67 34.11 -9.97
C VAL A 149 -23.77 33.24 -10.82
N MET A 150 -24.33 32.55 -11.81
CA MET A 150 -23.59 31.66 -12.73
C MET A 150 -22.55 32.45 -13.54
N ALA A 151 -22.88 33.63 -14.03
CA ALA A 151 -21.96 34.47 -14.79
C ALA A 151 -20.68 34.83 -14.00
N VAL A 152 -20.80 34.95 -12.68
CA VAL A 152 -19.66 35.24 -11.78
C VAL A 152 -18.97 33.96 -11.33
N MET A 153 -19.73 32.94 -10.93
CA MET A 153 -19.18 31.74 -10.31
C MET A 153 -18.47 30.79 -11.30
N VAL A 154 -18.95 30.69 -12.54
CA VAL A 154 -18.35 29.76 -13.52
C VAL A 154 -16.91 30.14 -13.88
N PRO A 155 -16.57 31.41 -14.20
CA PRO A 155 -15.19 31.80 -14.45
C PRO A 155 -14.28 31.61 -13.24
N LEU A 156 -14.74 31.99 -12.04
CA LEU A 156 -13.99 31.82 -10.79
C LEU A 156 -13.75 30.33 -10.49
N GLY A 157 -14.73 29.49 -10.71
CA GLY A 157 -14.63 28.04 -10.54
C GLY A 157 -13.60 27.42 -11.49
N ARG A 158 -13.53 27.84 -12.74
CA ARG A 158 -12.52 27.38 -13.70
C ARG A 158 -11.09 27.76 -13.27
N ILE A 159 -10.90 28.99 -12.77
CA ILE A 159 -9.59 29.43 -12.26
C ILE A 159 -9.19 28.58 -11.04
N ARG A 160 -10.10 28.37 -10.11
CA ARG A 160 -9.85 27.53 -8.91
C ARG A 160 -9.50 26.09 -9.29
N TRP A 161 -10.23 25.50 -10.23
CA TRP A 161 -9.97 24.15 -10.70
C TRP A 161 -8.54 24.01 -11.24
N LYS A 162 -8.12 24.92 -12.12
CA LYS A 162 -6.77 24.91 -12.68
C LYS A 162 -5.70 25.07 -11.60
N THR A 163 -5.88 26.04 -10.69
CA THR A 163 -4.93 26.28 -9.59
C THR A 163 -4.86 25.07 -8.63
N ALA A 164 -5.98 24.42 -8.34
CA ALA A 164 -6.02 23.21 -7.51
C ALA A 164 -5.24 22.04 -8.15
N GLN A 165 -5.33 21.86 -9.46
CA GLN A 165 -4.53 20.86 -10.19
C GLN A 165 -3.02 21.17 -10.11
N GLU A 166 -2.64 22.44 -10.29
CA GLU A 166 -1.24 22.88 -10.18
C GLU A 166 -0.69 22.63 -8.75
N ILE A 167 -1.49 22.93 -7.71
CA ILE A 167 -1.15 22.66 -6.31
C ILE A 167 -0.97 21.15 -6.05
N GLN A 168 -1.86 20.32 -6.58
CA GLN A 168 -1.75 18.86 -6.45
C GLN A 168 -0.46 18.33 -7.10
N GLY A 169 -0.12 18.83 -8.29
CA GLY A 169 1.13 18.47 -8.98
C GLY A 169 2.38 18.84 -8.17
N GLU A 170 2.44 20.06 -7.63
CA GLU A 170 3.58 20.48 -6.80
C GLU A 170 3.62 19.76 -5.44
N THR A 171 2.47 19.44 -4.87
CA THR A 171 2.41 18.62 -3.62
C THR A 171 2.94 17.21 -3.86
N ALA A 172 2.58 16.58 -4.98
CA ALA A 172 3.11 15.27 -5.36
C ALA A 172 4.64 15.33 -5.57
N ARG A 173 5.14 16.41 -6.21
CA ARG A 173 6.57 16.65 -6.39
C ARG A 173 7.31 16.80 -5.06
N LEU A 174 6.75 17.56 -4.11
CA LEU A 174 7.33 17.70 -2.77
C LEU A 174 7.34 16.37 -2.02
N SER A 175 6.25 15.61 -2.08
CA SER A 175 6.15 14.30 -1.44
C SER A 175 7.17 13.31 -2.01
N GLY A 176 7.37 13.30 -3.33
CA GLY A 176 8.41 12.50 -3.98
C GLY A 176 9.82 12.89 -3.55
N LEU A 177 10.10 14.19 -3.51
CA LEU A 177 11.40 14.71 -3.02
C LEU A 177 11.65 14.32 -1.56
N LEU A 178 10.66 14.50 -0.69
CA LEU A 178 10.76 14.12 0.72
C LEU A 178 10.98 12.61 0.88
N GLY A 179 10.24 11.79 0.14
CA GLY A 179 10.41 10.33 0.16
C GLY A 179 11.85 9.95 -0.22
N GLN A 180 12.39 10.50 -1.30
CA GLN A 180 13.76 10.25 -1.74
C GLN A 180 14.80 10.68 -0.70
N VAL A 181 14.73 11.94 -0.22
CA VAL A 181 15.71 12.50 0.72
C VAL A 181 15.69 11.79 2.06
N LEU A 182 14.49 11.44 2.58
CA LEU A 182 14.37 10.77 3.87
C LEU A 182 14.78 9.29 3.80
N SER A 183 14.49 8.60 2.69
CA SER A 183 14.98 7.23 2.49
C SER A 183 16.51 7.16 2.44
N GLU A 184 17.15 8.15 1.80
CA GLU A 184 18.60 8.19 1.60
C GLU A 184 19.28 9.24 2.50
N VAL A 185 18.73 9.51 3.68
CA VAL A 185 19.23 10.57 4.57
C VAL A 185 20.71 10.36 4.96
N ARG A 186 21.16 9.11 5.08
CA ARG A 186 22.56 8.79 5.36
C ARG A 186 23.48 9.22 4.23
N LEU A 187 23.07 9.02 2.98
CA LEU A 187 23.81 9.48 1.80
C LEU A 187 23.89 11.00 1.76
N VAL A 188 22.79 11.70 2.02
CA VAL A 188 22.74 13.17 2.10
C VAL A 188 23.72 13.68 3.15
N LYS A 189 23.74 13.06 4.35
CA LYS A 189 24.65 13.42 5.45
C LYS A 189 26.11 13.11 5.14
N ALA A 190 26.40 11.92 4.64
CA ALA A 190 27.75 11.50 4.31
C ALA A 190 28.37 12.33 3.17
N SER A 191 27.54 12.83 2.25
CA SER A 191 27.98 13.65 1.12
C SER A 191 27.99 15.15 1.42
N GLY A 192 27.56 15.59 2.63
CA GLY A 192 27.43 17.02 2.97
C GLY A 192 26.45 17.77 2.05
N ALA A 193 25.44 17.07 1.51
CA ALA A 193 24.55 17.57 0.49
C ALA A 193 23.33 18.36 1.04
N GLU A 194 23.29 18.67 2.35
CA GLU A 194 22.14 19.31 3.01
C GLU A 194 21.81 20.68 2.41
N VAL A 195 22.81 21.45 1.99
CA VAL A 195 22.59 22.76 1.38
C VAL A 195 21.87 22.61 0.04
N ARG A 196 22.29 21.65 -0.78
CA ARG A 196 21.66 21.36 -2.08
C ARG A 196 20.22 20.90 -1.93
N GLU A 197 19.97 19.95 -1.03
CA GLU A 197 18.62 19.41 -0.82
C GLU A 197 17.71 20.44 -0.14
N ARG A 198 18.25 21.32 0.71
CA ARG A 198 17.52 22.46 1.27
C ARG A 198 17.04 23.41 0.16
N GLU A 199 17.89 23.74 -0.81
CA GLU A 199 17.50 24.64 -1.90
C GLU A 199 16.45 24.00 -2.83
N ARG A 200 16.60 22.72 -3.17
CA ARG A 200 15.57 21.98 -3.94
C ARG A 200 14.22 21.95 -3.22
N GLY A 201 14.22 21.68 -1.89
CA GLY A 201 13.00 21.72 -1.07
C GLY A 201 12.40 23.13 -1.02
N ARG A 202 13.24 24.16 -0.84
CA ARG A 202 12.82 25.57 -0.82
C ARG A 202 12.16 26.03 -2.12
N GLU A 203 12.70 25.63 -3.26
CA GLU A 203 12.10 25.92 -4.57
C GLU A 203 10.69 25.37 -4.68
N THR A 204 10.50 24.08 -4.31
CA THR A 204 9.18 23.41 -4.37
C THR A 204 8.20 24.04 -3.38
N VAL A 205 8.63 24.31 -2.14
CA VAL A 205 7.80 24.99 -1.13
C VAL A 205 7.43 26.40 -1.57
N SER A 206 8.37 27.15 -2.18
CA SER A 206 8.08 28.48 -2.73
C SER A 206 7.10 28.43 -3.91
N GLY A 207 7.16 27.37 -4.72
CA GLY A 207 6.19 27.05 -5.76
C GLY A 207 4.78 26.90 -5.19
N LEU A 208 4.64 26.02 -4.19
CA LEU A 208 3.38 25.81 -3.45
C LEU A 208 2.86 27.10 -2.82
N PHE A 209 3.74 27.90 -2.21
CA PHE A 209 3.35 29.20 -1.65
C PHE A 209 2.79 30.16 -2.71
N ARG A 210 3.44 30.26 -3.89
CA ARG A 210 2.94 31.10 -4.99
C ARG A 210 1.54 30.67 -5.46
N LEU A 211 1.34 29.36 -5.61
CA LEU A 211 0.06 28.79 -6.02
C LEU A 211 -1.01 28.95 -4.94
N GLY A 212 -0.68 28.68 -3.67
CA GLY A 212 -1.56 28.90 -2.53
C GLY A 212 -1.97 30.38 -2.37
N ARG A 213 -1.03 31.31 -2.61
CA ARG A 213 -1.35 32.76 -2.65
C ARG A 213 -2.32 33.12 -3.77
N ARG A 214 -2.19 32.49 -4.96
CA ARG A 214 -3.12 32.66 -6.08
C ARG A 214 -4.51 32.12 -5.74
N GLU A 215 -4.58 30.93 -5.14
CA GLU A 215 -5.83 30.35 -4.66
C GLU A 215 -6.47 31.24 -3.56
N GLY A 216 -5.69 31.67 -2.58
CA GLY A 216 -6.13 32.58 -1.52
C GLY A 216 -6.72 33.89 -2.05
N LYS A 217 -6.12 34.49 -3.10
CA LYS A 217 -6.67 35.68 -3.76
C LYS A 217 -8.05 35.40 -4.39
N VAL A 218 -8.22 34.26 -5.07
CA VAL A 218 -9.52 33.90 -5.65
C VAL A 218 -10.53 33.64 -4.53
N GLN A 219 -10.15 32.88 -3.50
CA GLN A 219 -11.01 32.57 -2.36
C GLN A 219 -11.43 33.82 -1.57
N SER A 220 -10.53 34.81 -1.40
CA SER A 220 -10.84 36.05 -0.70
C SER A 220 -11.88 36.92 -1.42
N VAL A 221 -12.06 36.70 -2.73
CA VAL A 221 -13.07 37.42 -3.54
C VAL A 221 -14.38 36.63 -3.60
N VAL A 222 -14.32 35.29 -3.65
CA VAL A 222 -15.51 34.43 -3.78
C VAL A 222 -16.46 34.61 -2.59
N ALA A 223 -15.95 34.55 -1.35
CA ALA A 223 -16.80 34.61 -0.16
C ALA A 223 -17.55 35.94 0.00
N PRO A 224 -16.91 37.13 -0.15
CA PRO A 224 -17.62 38.41 -0.13
C PRO A 224 -18.64 38.56 -1.26
N ILE A 225 -18.31 38.11 -2.49
CA ILE A 225 -19.25 38.17 -3.63
C ILE A 225 -20.48 37.32 -3.33
N MET A 226 -20.29 36.08 -2.85
CA MET A 226 -21.42 35.22 -2.46
C MET A 226 -22.25 35.84 -1.35
N GLY A 227 -21.62 36.44 -0.31
CA GLY A 227 -22.29 37.17 0.73
C GLY A 227 -23.10 38.34 0.22
N LEU A 228 -22.53 39.14 -0.71
CA LEU A 228 -23.20 40.27 -1.32
C LEU A 228 -24.39 39.82 -2.19
N VAL A 229 -24.24 38.76 -2.99
CA VAL A 229 -25.33 38.18 -3.79
C VAL A 229 -26.47 37.71 -2.90
N MET A 230 -26.14 36.98 -1.80
CA MET A 230 -27.16 36.51 -0.83
C MET A 230 -27.86 37.69 -0.14
N MET A 231 -27.12 38.73 0.25
CA MET A 231 -27.71 39.91 0.87
C MET A 231 -28.60 40.68 -0.10
N LEU A 232 -28.16 40.86 -1.36
CA LEU A 232 -28.96 41.47 -2.40
C LEU A 232 -30.24 40.69 -2.67
N LEU A 233 -30.15 39.37 -2.79
CA LEU A 233 -31.30 38.48 -2.98
C LEU A 233 -32.27 38.59 -1.82
N LEU A 234 -31.75 38.61 -0.56
CA LEU A 234 -32.58 38.80 0.64
C LEU A 234 -33.30 40.14 0.63
N VAL A 235 -32.60 41.25 0.30
CA VAL A 235 -33.18 42.59 0.22
C VAL A 235 -34.28 42.64 -0.83
N VAL A 236 -34.05 42.05 -2.01
CA VAL A 236 -35.07 41.99 -3.08
C VAL A 236 -36.29 41.17 -2.64
N ILE A 237 -36.06 39.99 -2.01
CA ILE A 237 -37.16 39.13 -1.52
C ILE A 237 -37.95 39.80 -0.41
N VAL A 238 -37.28 40.45 0.56
CA VAL A 238 -37.96 41.17 1.66
C VAL A 238 -38.69 42.40 1.11
N GLY A 239 -38.07 43.20 0.23
CA GLY A 239 -38.66 44.37 -0.37
C GLY A 239 -39.87 44.03 -1.26
N TYR A 240 -39.71 43.16 -2.24
CA TYR A 240 -40.80 42.72 -3.13
C TYR A 240 -41.85 41.91 -2.36
N GLY A 241 -41.43 41.03 -1.45
CA GLY A 241 -42.32 40.26 -0.58
C GLY A 241 -43.14 41.17 0.35
N GLY A 242 -42.55 42.25 0.87
CA GLY A 242 -43.25 43.26 1.65
C GLY A 242 -44.35 43.94 0.83
N LEU A 243 -44.12 44.30 -0.43
CA LEU A 243 -45.13 44.80 -1.35
C LEU A 243 -46.27 43.79 -1.58
N ARG A 244 -45.92 42.49 -1.72
CA ARG A 244 -46.89 41.40 -1.88
C ARG A 244 -47.74 41.20 -0.61
N VAL A 245 -47.14 41.40 0.58
CA VAL A 245 -47.87 41.35 1.86
C VAL A 245 -48.80 42.54 1.98
N SER A 246 -48.36 43.77 1.67
CA SER A 246 -49.18 44.97 1.73
C SER A 246 -50.36 44.95 0.78
N SER A 247 -50.21 44.27 -0.39
CA SER A 247 -51.29 44.06 -1.35
C SER A 247 -52.28 42.94 -0.96
N GLY A 248 -52.04 42.21 0.13
CA GLY A 248 -52.86 41.09 0.57
C GLY A 248 -52.66 39.80 -0.25
N ALA A 249 -51.71 39.80 -1.20
CA ALA A 249 -51.44 38.63 -2.05
C ALA A 249 -50.61 37.54 -1.34
N LEU A 250 -49.88 37.91 -0.27
CA LEU A 250 -49.08 37.00 0.56
C LEU A 250 -49.31 37.36 2.05
N THR A 251 -49.25 36.34 2.94
CA THR A 251 -49.26 36.61 4.39
C THR A 251 -47.86 36.89 4.93
N ALA A 252 -47.75 37.54 6.09
CA ALA A 252 -46.45 37.76 6.74
C ALA A 252 -45.74 36.41 7.03
N GLY A 253 -46.48 35.39 7.49
CA GLY A 253 -45.96 34.06 7.68
C GLY A 253 -45.55 33.41 6.37
N GLY A 254 -46.26 33.69 5.26
CA GLY A 254 -45.87 33.24 3.93
C GLY A 254 -44.50 33.78 3.50
N LEU A 255 -44.20 35.06 3.76
CA LEU A 255 -42.90 35.64 3.48
C LEU A 255 -41.77 35.01 4.32
N VAL A 256 -42.03 34.77 5.61
CA VAL A 256 -41.06 34.09 6.50
C VAL A 256 -40.80 32.65 5.99
N ALA A 257 -41.85 31.90 5.65
CA ALA A 257 -41.72 30.55 5.10
C ALA A 257 -40.93 30.54 3.77
N PHE A 258 -41.16 31.55 2.90
CA PHE A 258 -40.43 31.70 1.67
C PHE A 258 -38.91 31.86 1.89
N ILE A 259 -38.53 32.73 2.85
CA ILE A 259 -37.11 32.94 3.21
C ILE A 259 -36.50 31.64 3.78
N LEU A 260 -37.20 30.90 4.63
CA LEU A 260 -36.74 29.63 5.19
C LEU A 260 -36.54 28.56 4.08
N TYR A 261 -37.48 28.44 3.14
CA TYR A 261 -37.30 27.53 1.99
C TYR A 261 -36.17 27.95 1.08
N LEU A 262 -35.97 29.28 0.87
CA LEU A 262 -34.83 29.77 0.09
C LEU A 262 -33.49 29.25 0.67
N ILE A 263 -33.32 29.39 2.00
CA ILE A 263 -32.12 28.91 2.69
C ILE A 263 -31.99 27.39 2.53
N GLN A 264 -33.07 26.63 2.66
CA GLN A 264 -33.10 25.19 2.51
C GLN A 264 -32.79 24.71 1.06
N VAL A 265 -33.08 25.51 0.02
CA VAL A 265 -32.79 25.18 -1.37
C VAL A 265 -31.35 25.51 -1.73
N VAL A 266 -30.75 26.57 -1.16
CA VAL A 266 -29.39 26.99 -1.52
C VAL A 266 -28.32 26.01 -1.03
N MET A 267 -28.45 25.49 0.18
CA MET A 267 -27.47 24.58 0.79
C MET A 267 -27.26 23.27 -0.01
N PRO A 268 -28.30 22.56 -0.44
CA PRO A 268 -28.17 21.34 -1.23
C PRO A 268 -27.46 21.49 -2.58
N VAL A 269 -27.49 22.67 -3.20
CA VAL A 269 -26.80 22.90 -4.47
C VAL A 269 -25.31 22.65 -4.34
N THR A 270 -24.70 23.03 -3.23
CA THR A 270 -23.28 22.77 -2.96
C THR A 270 -22.99 21.29 -2.74
N GLN A 271 -23.88 20.57 -2.07
CA GLN A 271 -23.77 19.13 -1.84
C GLN A 271 -23.86 18.35 -3.16
N ILE A 272 -24.78 18.73 -4.05
CA ILE A 272 -24.91 18.13 -5.39
C ILE A 272 -23.61 18.33 -6.18
N ALA A 273 -23.02 19.54 -6.18
CA ALA A 273 -21.77 19.81 -6.87
C ALA A 273 -20.59 19.00 -6.30
N GLN A 274 -20.51 18.87 -4.97
CA GLN A 274 -19.50 18.06 -4.28
C GLN A 274 -19.63 16.58 -4.63
N PHE A 275 -20.86 16.05 -4.71
CA PHE A 275 -21.12 14.68 -5.09
C PHE A 275 -20.54 14.35 -6.47
N PHE A 276 -20.80 15.18 -7.49
CA PHE A 276 -20.24 14.95 -8.83
C PHE A 276 -18.70 14.97 -8.84
N SER A 277 -18.08 15.88 -8.09
CA SER A 277 -16.64 15.90 -7.91
C SER A 277 -16.12 14.62 -7.26
N GLN A 278 -16.81 14.13 -6.24
CA GLN A 278 -16.42 12.91 -5.52
C GLN A 278 -16.63 11.65 -6.36
N VAL A 279 -17.68 11.59 -7.18
CA VAL A 279 -17.89 10.51 -8.16
C VAL A 279 -16.74 10.40 -9.14
N GLN A 280 -16.21 11.52 -9.65
CA GLN A 280 -15.05 11.51 -10.53
C GLN A 280 -13.79 10.93 -9.84
N LYS A 281 -13.53 11.33 -8.59
CA LYS A 281 -12.44 10.77 -7.78
C LYS A 281 -12.64 9.28 -7.52
N ALA A 282 -13.86 8.89 -7.14
CA ALA A 282 -14.19 7.51 -6.84
C ALA A 282 -14.09 6.61 -8.08
N ARG A 283 -14.39 7.13 -9.26
CA ARG A 283 -14.17 6.41 -10.52
C ARG A 283 -12.69 6.07 -10.70
N GLY A 284 -11.79 7.04 -10.58
CA GLY A 284 -10.35 6.78 -10.68
C GLY A 284 -9.86 5.79 -9.62
N ALA A 285 -10.31 5.93 -8.36
CA ALA A 285 -10.00 4.98 -7.30
C ALA A 285 -10.53 3.57 -7.58
N THR A 286 -11.74 3.46 -8.15
CA THR A 286 -12.33 2.17 -8.53
C THR A 286 -11.54 1.52 -9.66
N ASP A 287 -11.19 2.28 -10.69
CA ASP A 287 -10.39 1.78 -11.82
C ASP A 287 -9.04 1.23 -11.33
N SER A 288 -8.38 1.94 -10.41
CA SER A 288 -7.13 1.53 -9.75
C SER A 288 -7.29 0.21 -8.95
N ILE A 289 -8.38 0.08 -8.18
CA ILE A 289 -8.68 -1.12 -7.39
C ILE A 289 -9.01 -2.31 -8.31
N VAL A 290 -9.82 -2.09 -9.34
CA VAL A 290 -10.20 -3.13 -10.31
C VAL A 290 -9.00 -3.61 -11.10
N GLU A 291 -8.10 -2.71 -11.50
CA GLU A 291 -6.84 -3.06 -12.15
C GLU A 291 -6.07 -4.11 -11.33
N ILE A 292 -5.89 -3.87 -10.02
CA ILE A 292 -5.19 -4.82 -9.15
C ILE A 292 -5.96 -6.15 -9.01
N LEU A 293 -7.28 -6.08 -8.75
CA LEU A 293 -8.10 -7.28 -8.58
C LEU A 293 -8.23 -8.13 -9.86
N SER A 294 -7.93 -7.55 -11.02
CA SER A 294 -7.91 -8.25 -12.31
C SER A 294 -6.58 -8.93 -12.62
N LEU A 295 -5.52 -8.63 -11.86
CA LEU A 295 -4.23 -9.30 -12.04
C LEU A 295 -4.37 -10.80 -11.72
N PRO A 296 -3.75 -11.68 -12.52
CA PRO A 296 -3.77 -13.10 -12.24
C PRO A 296 -3.05 -13.39 -10.91
N VAL A 297 -3.64 -14.25 -10.10
CA VAL A 297 -3.03 -14.76 -8.88
C VAL A 297 -2.03 -15.86 -9.21
N GLU A 298 -1.15 -16.21 -8.26
CA GLU A 298 -0.27 -17.36 -8.39
C GLU A 298 -1.08 -18.64 -8.68
N ASP A 299 -0.59 -19.42 -9.62
CA ASP A 299 -1.14 -20.75 -9.87
C ASP A 299 -0.66 -21.70 -8.78
N LEU A 300 -1.60 -22.15 -7.97
CA LEU A 300 -1.30 -22.95 -6.79
C LEU A 300 -0.90 -24.40 -7.13
N GLY A 301 -1.17 -24.86 -8.38
CA GLY A 301 -1.03 -26.28 -8.70
C GLY A 301 -2.10 -27.13 -8.00
N LEU A 302 -2.17 -28.41 -8.32
CA LEU A 302 -3.19 -29.30 -7.79
C LEU A 302 -2.64 -30.62 -7.25
N LEU A 303 -1.40 -31.00 -7.62
CA LEU A 303 -0.83 -32.26 -7.20
C LEU A 303 -0.09 -32.11 -5.88
N PRO A 304 -0.27 -33.03 -4.93
CA PRO A 304 0.57 -33.07 -3.74
C PRO A 304 2.01 -33.41 -4.15
N VAL A 305 2.98 -32.82 -3.48
CA VAL A 305 4.39 -33.21 -3.67
C VAL A 305 4.55 -34.64 -3.16
N PRO A 306 5.21 -35.55 -3.90
CA PRO A 306 5.42 -36.91 -3.45
C PRO A 306 5.98 -36.95 -2.02
N PRO A 307 5.33 -37.70 -1.10
CA PRO A 307 5.59 -37.58 0.34
C PRO A 307 6.97 -38.06 0.77
N GLU A 308 7.59 -38.98 0.06
CA GLU A 308 8.84 -39.62 0.48
C GLU A 308 9.82 -39.71 -0.68
N GLY A 309 10.91 -39.03 -0.55
CA GLY A 309 12.04 -39.19 -1.43
C GLY A 309 12.99 -38.02 -1.28
N ARG A 310 14.25 -38.33 -1.10
CA ARG A 310 15.33 -37.42 -1.45
C ARG A 310 15.31 -37.29 -2.98
N GLY A 311 14.33 -36.51 -3.50
CA GLY A 311 14.12 -36.40 -4.94
C GLY A 311 15.26 -35.69 -5.63
N THR A 312 15.47 -36.03 -6.91
CA THR A 312 16.39 -35.29 -7.77
C THR A 312 15.69 -34.09 -8.37
N LEU A 313 16.24 -32.89 -8.17
CA LEU A 313 15.77 -31.67 -8.82
C LEU A 313 16.50 -31.52 -10.16
N VAL A 314 15.76 -31.44 -11.26
CA VAL A 314 16.30 -31.38 -12.62
C VAL A 314 15.83 -30.10 -13.32
N PHE A 315 16.76 -29.33 -13.88
CA PHE A 315 16.51 -28.29 -14.87
C PHE A 315 16.62 -28.94 -16.26
N ASP A 316 15.50 -29.08 -16.96
CA ASP A 316 15.45 -29.71 -18.30
C ASP A 316 15.33 -28.61 -19.35
N ARG A 317 16.43 -28.20 -19.94
CA ARG A 317 16.55 -27.21 -21.04
C ARG A 317 15.79 -25.90 -20.75
N VAL A 318 15.97 -25.37 -19.57
CA VAL A 318 15.22 -24.19 -19.07
C VAL A 318 15.68 -22.91 -19.76
N TRP A 319 14.73 -22.20 -20.36
CA TRP A 319 14.88 -20.83 -20.85
C TRP A 319 14.02 -19.90 -20.00
N PHE A 320 14.55 -18.73 -19.70
CA PHE A 320 13.80 -17.72 -18.92
C PHE A 320 14.34 -16.32 -19.13
N GLY A 321 13.43 -15.32 -19.20
CA GLY A 321 13.73 -13.88 -19.17
C GLY A 321 12.71 -13.11 -18.35
N TYR A 322 13.15 -12.07 -17.67
CA TYR A 322 12.23 -11.14 -16.97
C TYR A 322 11.44 -10.27 -17.95
N GLU A 323 12.03 -10.00 -19.12
CA GLU A 323 11.45 -9.28 -20.25
C GLU A 323 11.36 -10.21 -21.46
N PRO A 324 10.32 -10.08 -22.31
CA PRO A 324 10.09 -11.03 -23.42
C PRO A 324 11.28 -11.21 -24.38
N ASP A 325 12.04 -10.14 -24.63
CA ASP A 325 13.11 -10.13 -25.63
C ASP A 325 14.51 -10.31 -25.02
N ARG A 326 14.60 -10.53 -23.70
CA ARG A 326 15.88 -10.62 -23.01
C ARG A 326 15.99 -11.89 -22.17
N ALA A 327 16.44 -12.97 -22.80
CA ALA A 327 16.68 -14.22 -22.10
C ALA A 327 17.87 -14.10 -21.13
N VAL A 328 17.61 -14.41 -19.85
CA VAL A 328 18.61 -14.46 -18.76
C VAL A 328 19.18 -15.87 -18.63
N LEU A 329 18.34 -16.90 -18.75
CA LEU A 329 18.74 -18.29 -18.76
C LEU A 329 18.49 -18.87 -20.17
N LYS A 330 19.47 -19.61 -20.70
CA LYS A 330 19.49 -20.01 -22.13
C LYS A 330 19.75 -21.51 -22.27
N GLY A 331 18.69 -22.31 -22.02
CA GLY A 331 18.75 -23.76 -22.14
C GLY A 331 19.55 -24.40 -21.01
N LEU A 332 19.30 -24.00 -19.77
CA LEU A 332 19.91 -24.59 -18.58
C LEU A 332 19.48 -26.05 -18.45
N ASP A 333 20.49 -26.93 -18.34
CA ASP A 333 20.30 -28.35 -18.18
C ASP A 333 21.27 -28.88 -17.11
N PHE A 334 20.75 -29.30 -15.93
CA PHE A 334 21.53 -29.88 -14.84
C PHE A 334 20.62 -30.58 -13.83
N SER A 335 21.23 -31.43 -12.98
CA SER A 335 20.57 -32.11 -11.89
C SER A 335 21.23 -31.80 -10.54
N LEU A 336 20.43 -31.74 -9.50
CA LEU A 336 20.85 -31.76 -8.10
C LEU A 336 20.56 -33.13 -7.52
N GLU A 337 21.63 -33.85 -7.21
CA GLU A 337 21.53 -35.18 -6.63
C GLU A 337 21.10 -35.10 -5.14
N PRO A 338 20.31 -36.07 -4.67
CA PRO A 338 19.84 -36.07 -3.29
C PRO A 338 20.98 -36.07 -2.27
N GLY A 339 20.88 -35.14 -1.30
CA GLY A 339 21.83 -35.06 -0.18
C GLY A 339 23.21 -34.54 -0.54
N THR A 340 23.41 -34.02 -1.75
CA THR A 340 24.68 -33.40 -2.20
C THR A 340 24.63 -31.88 -2.17
N VAL A 341 25.79 -31.26 -2.10
CA VAL A 341 25.99 -29.82 -2.19
C VAL A 341 26.44 -29.45 -3.61
N THR A 342 25.59 -28.72 -4.33
CA THR A 342 25.91 -28.16 -5.64
C THR A 342 26.14 -26.66 -5.55
N ALA A 343 27.29 -26.17 -5.95
CA ALA A 343 27.62 -24.76 -6.00
C ALA A 343 27.42 -24.18 -7.40
N ILE A 344 26.71 -23.05 -7.51
CA ILE A 344 26.66 -22.23 -8.72
C ILE A 344 27.62 -21.07 -8.56
N VAL A 345 28.58 -20.96 -9.45
CA VAL A 345 29.58 -19.88 -9.51
C VAL A 345 29.58 -19.23 -10.89
N GLY A 346 30.08 -18.01 -10.99
CA GLY A 346 30.16 -17.28 -12.24
C GLY A 346 30.05 -15.77 -12.04
N PRO A 347 30.22 -14.97 -13.11
CA PRO A 347 30.19 -13.52 -13.04
C PRO A 347 28.85 -12.98 -12.55
N SER A 348 28.86 -11.74 -12.03
CA SER A 348 27.63 -11.03 -11.66
C SER A 348 26.74 -10.84 -12.89
N GLY A 349 25.41 -10.98 -12.70
CA GLY A 349 24.46 -10.91 -13.82
C GLY A 349 24.33 -12.19 -14.66
N GLY A 350 25.09 -13.26 -14.37
CA GLY A 350 25.03 -14.53 -15.10
C GLY A 350 23.73 -15.34 -14.93
N GLY A 351 22.79 -14.91 -14.08
CA GLY A 351 21.51 -15.59 -13.87
C GLY A 351 21.45 -16.50 -12.63
N LYS A 352 22.44 -16.45 -11.74
CA LYS A 352 22.51 -17.32 -10.55
C LYS A 352 21.28 -17.20 -9.63
N THR A 353 20.90 -16.00 -9.23
CA THR A 353 19.72 -15.74 -8.39
C THR A 353 18.41 -16.08 -9.14
N THR A 354 18.41 -15.97 -10.46
CA THR A 354 17.27 -16.38 -11.30
C THR A 354 16.99 -17.88 -11.19
N VAL A 355 18.03 -18.72 -11.05
CA VAL A 355 17.86 -20.16 -10.81
C VAL A 355 17.08 -20.40 -9.52
N PHE A 356 17.40 -19.67 -8.44
CA PHE A 356 16.66 -19.76 -7.16
C PHE A 356 15.20 -19.36 -7.32
N SER A 357 14.94 -18.25 -8.01
CA SER A 357 13.58 -17.76 -8.26
C SER A 357 12.71 -18.77 -9.02
N LEU A 358 13.31 -19.59 -9.90
CA LEU A 358 12.61 -20.67 -10.59
C LEU A 358 12.37 -21.89 -9.69
N VAL A 359 13.31 -22.24 -8.81
CA VAL A 359 13.10 -23.33 -7.82
C VAL A 359 11.99 -22.97 -6.86
N GLU A 360 11.91 -21.72 -6.36
CA GLU A 360 10.83 -21.23 -5.48
C GLU A 360 9.50 -20.99 -6.22
N ARG A 361 9.49 -21.14 -7.54
CA ARG A 361 8.32 -20.82 -8.38
C ARG A 361 7.84 -19.38 -8.21
N PHE A 362 8.76 -18.44 -7.96
CA PHE A 362 8.45 -17.00 -8.07
C PHE A 362 8.22 -16.62 -9.53
N TYR A 363 8.86 -17.34 -10.43
CA TYR A 363 8.71 -17.26 -11.88
C TYR A 363 8.58 -18.67 -12.48
N ARG A 364 8.00 -18.74 -13.66
CA ARG A 364 7.94 -19.97 -14.47
C ARG A 364 8.92 -19.87 -15.63
N PRO A 365 9.54 -20.97 -16.06
CA PRO A 365 10.31 -21.01 -17.29
C PRO A 365 9.48 -20.58 -18.50
N ASP A 366 10.10 -19.87 -19.46
CA ASP A 366 9.48 -19.58 -20.76
C ASP A 366 9.42 -20.83 -21.64
N SER A 367 10.42 -21.71 -21.51
CA SER A 367 10.44 -23.04 -22.10
C SER A 367 11.34 -23.99 -21.31
N GLY A 368 11.18 -25.28 -21.51
CA GLY A 368 11.76 -26.31 -20.63
C GLY A 368 10.95 -26.48 -19.36
N ALA A 369 11.48 -27.19 -18.37
CA ALA A 369 10.80 -27.42 -17.09
C ALA A 369 11.81 -27.60 -15.94
N VAL A 370 11.37 -27.21 -14.73
CA VAL A 370 12.04 -27.60 -13.48
C VAL A 370 11.28 -28.80 -12.93
N ARG A 371 11.96 -29.95 -12.80
CA ARG A 371 11.33 -31.20 -12.41
C ARG A 371 11.83 -31.68 -11.06
N TRP A 372 10.93 -32.28 -10.28
CA TRP A 372 11.24 -32.99 -9.07
C TRP A 372 10.77 -34.45 -9.20
N ASP A 373 11.72 -35.39 -9.12
CA ASP A 373 11.45 -36.82 -9.35
C ASP A 373 10.71 -37.09 -10.68
N GLY A 374 11.04 -36.37 -11.75
CA GLY A 374 10.44 -36.50 -13.06
C GLY A 374 9.14 -35.73 -13.28
N PHE A 375 8.49 -35.24 -12.22
CA PHE A 375 7.28 -34.42 -12.33
C PHE A 375 7.64 -32.93 -12.46
N ASP A 376 6.86 -32.18 -13.22
CA ASP A 376 7.04 -30.73 -13.31
C ASP A 376 6.67 -30.08 -11.96
N THR A 377 7.57 -29.27 -11.41
CA THR A 377 7.29 -28.55 -10.16
C THR A 377 6.10 -27.60 -10.28
N ALA A 378 5.75 -27.16 -11.48
CA ALA A 378 4.60 -26.31 -11.75
C ALA A 378 3.25 -26.96 -11.41
N ASP A 379 3.17 -28.29 -11.44
CA ASP A 379 1.96 -29.06 -11.18
C ASP A 379 1.68 -29.28 -9.68
N PHE A 380 2.71 -29.15 -8.83
CA PHE A 380 2.56 -29.34 -7.40
C PHE A 380 1.80 -28.21 -6.71
N ASP A 381 1.11 -28.53 -5.61
CA ASP A 381 0.60 -27.49 -4.69
C ASP A 381 1.75 -26.58 -4.25
N LEU A 382 1.56 -25.29 -4.42
CA LEU A 382 2.62 -24.30 -4.22
C LEU A 382 3.03 -24.18 -2.75
N THR A 383 2.08 -24.33 -1.85
CA THR A 383 2.34 -24.27 -0.40
C THR A 383 3.15 -25.49 0.05
N ASP A 384 2.75 -26.68 -0.42
CA ASP A 384 3.47 -27.92 -0.14
C ASP A 384 4.87 -27.89 -0.75
N TRP A 385 5.01 -27.45 -2.02
CA TRP A 385 6.30 -27.28 -2.66
C TRP A 385 7.23 -26.35 -1.90
N ARG A 386 6.77 -25.13 -1.57
CA ARG A 386 7.58 -24.14 -0.84
C ARG A 386 7.86 -24.59 0.61
N SER A 387 7.05 -25.46 1.21
CA SER A 387 7.33 -26.01 2.52
C SER A 387 8.59 -26.88 2.54
N ARG A 388 8.93 -27.49 1.43
CA ARG A 388 10.12 -28.35 1.28
C ARG A 388 11.41 -27.58 0.99
N ILE A 389 11.30 -26.28 0.77
CA ILE A 389 12.43 -25.40 0.43
C ILE A 389 12.80 -24.58 1.68
N GLY A 390 14.06 -24.63 2.06
CA GLY A 390 14.67 -23.70 3.00
C GLY A 390 15.53 -22.70 2.24
N TYR A 391 15.26 -21.42 2.40
CA TYR A 391 16.02 -20.38 1.74
C TYR A 391 16.69 -19.47 2.76
N VAL A 392 17.99 -19.29 2.62
CA VAL A 392 18.79 -18.31 3.36
C VAL A 392 19.27 -17.26 2.36
N PRO A 393 18.57 -16.12 2.25
CA PRO A 393 18.94 -15.04 1.32
C PRO A 393 20.13 -14.25 1.83
N GLN A 394 20.82 -13.56 0.93
CA GLN A 394 21.97 -12.71 1.23
C GLN A 394 21.67 -11.65 2.29
N ASP A 395 20.56 -10.95 2.16
CA ASP A 395 20.19 -9.83 3.06
C ASP A 395 19.59 -10.29 4.39
N CYS A 396 19.26 -11.58 4.55
CA CYS A 396 18.64 -12.16 5.74
C CYS A 396 17.52 -11.28 6.33
N PRO A 397 16.43 -11.01 5.59
CA PRO A 397 15.39 -10.08 6.01
C PRO A 397 14.65 -10.60 7.24
N LEU A 398 14.35 -9.67 8.16
CA LEU A 398 13.53 -9.92 9.34
C LEU A 398 12.29 -9.02 9.30
N MET A 399 11.16 -9.59 9.72
CA MET A 399 9.92 -8.84 9.92
C MET A 399 9.99 -8.11 11.26
N ALA A 400 9.27 -6.98 11.35
CA ALA A 400 9.09 -6.31 12.63
C ALA A 400 8.33 -7.25 13.59
N GLY A 401 8.89 -7.44 14.81
CA GLY A 401 8.39 -8.40 15.80
C GLY A 401 9.53 -8.88 16.67
N SER A 402 9.27 -9.94 17.46
CA SER A 402 10.28 -10.58 18.30
C SER A 402 11.20 -11.50 17.49
N ILE A 403 12.30 -11.93 18.09
CA ILE A 403 13.16 -12.99 17.53
C ILE A 403 12.33 -14.27 17.35
N ARG A 404 11.49 -14.64 18.34
CA ARG A 404 10.58 -15.78 18.24
C ARG A 404 9.69 -15.71 17.02
N ASP A 405 8.99 -14.57 16.81
CA ASP A 405 8.11 -14.38 15.65
C ASP A 405 8.85 -14.60 14.32
N ASN A 406 10.10 -14.15 14.25
CA ASN A 406 10.93 -14.32 13.08
C ASN A 406 11.43 -15.75 12.88
N LEU A 407 11.76 -16.46 13.94
CA LEU A 407 12.18 -17.87 13.87
C LEU A 407 11.04 -18.80 13.47
N THR A 408 9.84 -18.57 14.00
CA THR A 408 8.64 -19.40 13.75
C THR A 408 7.82 -18.93 12.55
N TYR A 409 8.31 -17.93 11.79
CA TYR A 409 7.57 -17.34 10.68
C TYR A 409 7.18 -18.38 9.62
N GLY A 410 5.86 -18.58 9.44
CA GLY A 410 5.31 -19.57 8.51
C GLY A 410 5.42 -21.03 9.00
N ILE A 411 5.65 -21.27 10.29
CA ILE A 411 5.70 -22.59 10.90
C ILE A 411 4.75 -22.60 12.10
N GLU A 412 3.80 -23.53 12.12
CA GLU A 412 2.85 -23.68 13.23
C GLU A 412 3.31 -24.76 14.23
N GLY A 413 2.92 -24.62 15.49
CA GLY A 413 3.12 -25.66 16.52
C GLY A 413 4.56 -25.86 16.97
N VAL A 414 5.45 -24.88 16.79
CA VAL A 414 6.84 -24.97 17.24
C VAL A 414 6.91 -24.98 18.76
N THR A 415 7.51 -26.03 19.34
CA THR A 415 7.76 -26.11 20.78
C THR A 415 8.99 -25.28 21.16
N ASP A 416 9.04 -24.82 22.43
CA ASP A 416 10.23 -24.11 22.93
C ASP A 416 11.49 -24.97 22.84
N GLN A 417 11.39 -26.26 23.05
CA GLN A 417 12.51 -27.17 22.89
C GLN A 417 13.06 -27.16 21.47
N ALA A 418 12.20 -27.32 20.44
CA ALA A 418 12.60 -27.31 19.04
C ALA A 418 13.20 -25.94 18.63
N LEU A 419 12.63 -24.85 19.17
CA LEU A 419 13.14 -23.52 18.92
C LEU A 419 14.56 -23.36 19.45
N TRP A 420 14.82 -23.76 20.70
CA TRP A 420 16.15 -23.64 21.30
C TRP A 420 17.17 -24.63 20.71
N GLU A 421 16.75 -25.82 20.28
CA GLU A 421 17.59 -26.75 19.50
C GLU A 421 18.07 -26.11 18.19
N ALA A 422 17.16 -25.45 17.43
CA ALA A 422 17.50 -24.76 16.20
C ALA A 422 18.39 -23.53 16.45
N VAL A 423 18.12 -22.77 17.52
CA VAL A 423 18.94 -21.65 17.97
C VAL A 423 20.37 -22.12 18.31
N GLY A 424 20.50 -23.25 19.02
CA GLY A 424 21.78 -23.87 19.34
C GLY A 424 22.55 -24.33 18.11
N ALA A 425 21.85 -25.04 17.20
CA ALA A 425 22.43 -25.54 15.95
C ALA A 425 22.89 -24.38 15.02
N ALA A 426 22.25 -23.22 15.11
CA ALA A 426 22.63 -22.02 14.39
C ALA A 426 23.70 -21.16 15.11
N ASN A 427 24.30 -21.64 16.18
CA ASN A 427 25.25 -20.90 17.02
C ASN A 427 24.72 -19.53 17.49
N ALA A 428 23.40 -19.45 17.77
CA ALA A 428 22.74 -18.21 18.13
C ALA A 428 22.46 -18.07 19.63
N THR A 429 22.65 -19.13 20.42
CA THR A 429 22.30 -19.18 21.85
C THR A 429 22.96 -18.07 22.66
N GLU A 430 24.26 -17.87 22.47
CA GLU A 430 25.04 -16.91 23.27
C GLU A 430 24.50 -15.48 23.11
N PHE A 431 24.33 -15.02 21.87
CA PHE A 431 23.90 -13.63 21.65
C PHE A 431 22.42 -13.43 22.02
N ILE A 432 21.55 -14.44 21.84
CA ILE A 432 20.14 -14.33 22.22
C ILE A 432 19.99 -14.33 23.75
N SER A 433 20.74 -15.18 24.45
CA SER A 433 20.72 -15.22 25.93
C SER A 433 21.33 -13.96 26.57
N ALA A 434 22.18 -13.23 25.86
CA ALA A 434 22.73 -11.95 26.31
C ALA A 434 21.75 -10.77 26.15
N LEU A 435 20.66 -10.95 25.41
CA LEU A 435 19.63 -9.93 25.25
C LEU A 435 18.70 -9.89 26.47
N PRO A 436 18.24 -8.71 26.92
CA PRO A 436 17.42 -8.58 28.13
C PRO A 436 16.12 -9.42 28.11
N GLU A 437 15.50 -9.57 26.94
CA GLU A 437 14.24 -10.30 26.76
C GLU A 437 14.44 -11.63 26.01
N GLY A 438 15.68 -12.06 25.80
CA GLY A 438 16.01 -13.30 25.10
C GLY A 438 15.35 -13.38 23.73
N VAL A 439 14.61 -14.47 23.46
CA VAL A 439 13.88 -14.68 22.19
C VAL A 439 12.69 -13.74 21.98
N GLU A 440 12.21 -13.09 23.04
CA GLU A 440 11.10 -12.11 22.94
C GLU A 440 11.60 -10.70 22.58
N THR A 441 12.92 -10.51 22.46
CA THR A 441 13.52 -9.23 22.08
C THR A 441 13.02 -8.77 20.71
N GLN A 442 12.55 -7.51 20.65
CA GLN A 442 12.05 -6.87 19.43
C GLN A 442 13.20 -6.47 18.49
N VAL A 443 13.21 -7.01 17.27
CA VAL A 443 14.30 -6.79 16.30
C VAL A 443 14.21 -5.44 15.56
N GLY A 444 13.05 -4.78 15.61
CA GLY A 444 12.80 -3.54 14.86
C GLY A 444 12.55 -3.78 13.36
N GLU A 445 12.29 -2.70 12.62
CA GLU A 445 12.09 -2.81 11.17
C GLU A 445 13.35 -3.34 10.49
N ARG A 446 13.19 -4.38 9.66
CA ARG A 446 14.27 -5.07 8.93
C ARG A 446 15.44 -5.54 9.82
N GLY A 447 15.20 -5.73 11.12
CA GLY A 447 16.23 -6.22 12.04
C GLY A 447 17.37 -5.21 12.30
N VAL A 448 17.09 -3.90 12.22
CA VAL A 448 18.09 -2.82 12.36
C VAL A 448 18.87 -2.87 13.68
N LYS A 449 18.33 -3.50 14.72
CA LYS A 449 18.96 -3.63 16.03
C LYS A 449 20.00 -4.78 16.12
N LEU A 450 20.10 -5.60 15.08
CA LEU A 450 20.98 -6.77 15.05
C LEU A 450 22.14 -6.57 14.07
N SER A 451 23.31 -7.17 14.40
CA SER A 451 24.43 -7.21 13.46
C SER A 451 24.13 -8.11 12.25
N GLY A 452 24.88 -7.97 11.16
CA GLY A 452 24.76 -8.83 9.98
C GLY A 452 24.84 -10.31 10.30
N GLY A 453 25.83 -10.71 11.10
CA GLY A 453 26.03 -12.10 11.53
C GLY A 453 24.93 -12.62 12.45
N GLN A 454 24.35 -11.77 13.30
CA GLN A 454 23.20 -12.13 14.13
C GLN A 454 21.96 -12.39 13.26
N ARG A 455 21.65 -11.49 12.30
CA ARG A 455 20.54 -11.70 11.36
C ARG A 455 20.70 -12.99 10.57
N GLN A 456 21.91 -13.28 10.12
CA GLN A 456 22.22 -14.47 9.36
C GLN A 456 22.02 -15.75 10.18
N ARG A 457 22.51 -15.79 11.42
CA ARG A 457 22.28 -16.92 12.33
C ARG A 457 20.79 -17.14 12.61
N LEU A 458 20.00 -16.08 12.72
CA LEU A 458 18.53 -16.20 12.82
C LEU A 458 17.91 -16.77 11.53
N ALA A 459 18.36 -16.36 10.36
CA ALA A 459 17.89 -16.92 9.10
C ALA A 459 18.23 -18.42 8.97
N ILE A 460 19.43 -18.83 9.43
CA ILE A 460 19.83 -20.24 9.49
C ILE A 460 18.96 -21.02 10.50
N ALA A 461 18.72 -20.47 11.70
CA ALA A 461 17.87 -21.11 12.70
C ALA A 461 16.42 -21.30 12.19
N ARG A 462 15.87 -20.28 11.48
CA ARG A 462 14.57 -20.38 10.81
C ARG A 462 14.54 -21.50 9.74
N ALA A 463 15.60 -21.63 8.96
CA ALA A 463 15.73 -22.69 7.97
C ALA A 463 15.86 -24.08 8.63
N LEU A 464 16.57 -24.19 9.75
CA LEU A 464 16.67 -25.42 10.55
C LEU A 464 15.32 -25.87 11.11
N LEU A 465 14.55 -24.94 11.70
CA LEU A 465 13.20 -25.18 12.21
C LEU A 465 12.25 -25.72 11.14
N ARG A 466 12.37 -25.19 9.91
CA ARG A 466 11.55 -25.63 8.79
C ARG A 466 11.89 -27.05 8.31
N ASN A 467 13.08 -27.55 8.62
CA ASN A 467 13.59 -28.86 8.23
C ASN A 467 13.37 -29.21 6.75
N PRO A 468 13.89 -28.41 5.82
CA PRO A 468 13.60 -28.55 4.39
C PRO A 468 14.31 -29.73 3.75
N THR A 469 13.74 -30.26 2.66
CA THR A 469 14.39 -31.27 1.79
C THR A 469 15.41 -30.62 0.84
N ILE A 470 15.08 -29.44 0.31
CA ILE A 470 15.93 -28.65 -0.57
C ILE A 470 16.39 -27.41 0.19
N LEU A 471 17.68 -27.17 0.22
CA LEU A 471 18.26 -26.00 0.85
C LEU A 471 18.87 -25.09 -0.23
N MET A 472 18.54 -23.81 -0.18
CA MET A 472 19.10 -22.77 -1.04
C MET A 472 19.81 -21.72 -0.23
N LEU A 473 21.09 -21.48 -0.53
CA LEU A 473 21.95 -20.55 0.18
C LEU A 473 22.48 -19.49 -0.80
N ASP A 474 22.16 -18.22 -0.54
CA ASP A 474 22.63 -17.10 -1.36
C ASP A 474 23.69 -16.30 -0.58
N GLU A 475 24.95 -16.39 -0.99
CA GLU A 475 26.11 -15.64 -0.47
C GLU A 475 26.10 -15.41 1.07
N ALA A 476 25.92 -16.48 1.81
CA ALA A 476 25.61 -16.45 3.23
C ALA A 476 26.71 -15.90 4.19
N THR A 477 27.79 -15.26 3.71
CA THR A 477 28.89 -14.84 4.61
C THR A 477 29.52 -13.48 4.25
N ALA A 478 28.93 -12.66 3.41
CA ALA A 478 29.48 -11.35 3.04
C ALA A 478 29.45 -10.35 4.24
N SER A 479 30.56 -9.64 4.48
CA SER A 479 30.67 -8.52 5.45
C SER A 479 30.59 -8.89 6.94
N LEU A 480 31.13 -10.04 7.37
CA LEU A 480 31.19 -10.46 8.76
C LEU A 480 32.60 -10.31 9.35
N ASP A 481 32.67 -10.05 10.67
CA ASP A 481 33.91 -10.18 11.43
C ASP A 481 34.34 -11.66 11.56
N ALA A 482 35.64 -11.93 11.78
CA ALA A 482 36.20 -13.28 11.79
C ALA A 482 35.57 -14.23 12.84
N GLY A 483 35.07 -13.71 13.96
CA GLY A 483 34.36 -14.47 14.98
C GLY A 483 32.96 -14.90 14.52
N SER A 484 32.18 -13.95 14.00
CA SER A 484 30.85 -14.18 13.44
C SER A 484 30.92 -15.08 12.22
N GLU A 485 31.94 -14.95 11.37
CA GLU A 485 32.12 -15.79 10.18
C GLU A 485 32.28 -17.28 10.55
N ARG A 486 33.12 -17.59 11.54
CA ARG A 486 33.30 -18.99 12.01
C ARG A 486 32.00 -19.58 12.59
N ALA A 487 31.27 -18.81 13.38
CA ALA A 487 30.01 -19.24 13.94
C ALA A 487 28.94 -19.50 12.85
N VAL A 488 28.85 -18.63 11.86
CA VAL A 488 27.93 -18.77 10.71
C VAL A 488 28.34 -19.98 9.84
N GLN A 489 29.63 -20.16 9.55
CA GLN A 489 30.10 -21.30 8.76
C GLN A 489 29.76 -22.63 9.44
N GLY A 490 30.00 -22.78 10.75
CA GLY A 490 29.64 -23.98 11.52
C GLY A 490 28.12 -24.25 11.52
N ALA A 491 27.30 -23.18 11.56
CA ALA A 491 25.85 -23.29 11.46
C ALA A 491 25.41 -23.73 10.06
N LEU A 492 26.04 -23.20 8.99
CA LEU A 492 25.77 -23.60 7.61
C LEU A 492 26.16 -25.08 7.35
N ASP A 493 27.32 -25.51 7.85
CA ASP A 493 27.75 -26.91 7.72
C ASP A 493 26.77 -27.85 8.41
N THR A 494 26.21 -27.45 9.54
CA THR A 494 25.17 -28.20 10.25
C THR A 494 23.86 -28.22 9.46
N LEU A 495 23.48 -27.09 8.88
CA LEU A 495 22.26 -26.96 8.08
C LEU A 495 22.34 -27.78 6.78
N MET A 496 23.50 -27.85 6.12
CA MET A 496 23.68 -28.58 4.85
C MET A 496 23.66 -30.09 5.01
N ARG A 497 24.03 -30.63 6.16
CA ARG A 497 24.18 -32.09 6.36
C ARG A 497 22.92 -32.86 6.00
N GLY A 498 23.06 -33.80 5.05
CA GLY A 498 22.00 -34.71 4.61
C GLY A 498 20.86 -34.08 3.82
N ARG A 499 21.00 -32.82 3.40
CA ARG A 499 20.01 -32.09 2.58
C ARG A 499 20.56 -31.88 1.17
N THR A 500 19.65 -31.87 0.19
CA THR A 500 19.98 -31.46 -1.17
C THR A 500 20.19 -29.96 -1.19
N THR A 501 21.42 -29.52 -1.38
CA THR A 501 21.80 -28.11 -1.20
C THR A 501 22.23 -27.47 -2.50
N LEU A 502 21.66 -26.32 -2.84
CA LEU A 502 22.07 -25.45 -3.93
C LEU A 502 22.62 -24.15 -3.34
N VAL A 503 23.90 -23.86 -3.62
CA VAL A 503 24.59 -22.69 -3.07
C VAL A 503 24.99 -21.76 -4.19
N ILE A 504 24.64 -20.47 -4.12
CA ILE A 504 25.29 -19.42 -4.89
C ILE A 504 26.52 -19.00 -4.11
N ALA A 505 27.69 -19.39 -4.62
CA ALA A 505 28.93 -19.20 -3.88
C ALA A 505 29.76 -18.06 -4.47
N HIS A 506 30.11 -17.12 -3.60
CA HIS A 506 31.04 -16.03 -3.87
C HIS A 506 32.36 -16.21 -3.13
N ARG A 507 32.47 -17.23 -2.24
CA ARG A 507 33.69 -17.55 -1.49
C ARG A 507 34.24 -18.91 -1.88
N LEU A 508 35.55 -18.95 -2.08
CA LEU A 508 36.26 -20.15 -2.48
C LEU A 508 36.10 -21.29 -1.46
N SER A 509 36.02 -21.01 -0.16
CA SER A 509 35.82 -22.01 0.89
C SER A 509 34.53 -22.83 0.69
N THR A 510 33.43 -22.17 0.31
CA THR A 510 32.15 -22.82 0.01
C THR A 510 32.23 -23.62 -1.29
N VAL A 511 32.95 -23.11 -2.29
CA VAL A 511 33.11 -23.75 -3.59
C VAL A 511 33.96 -25.01 -3.49
N VAL A 512 35.08 -24.98 -2.74
CA VAL A 512 35.99 -26.13 -2.58
C VAL A 512 35.33 -27.31 -1.88
N GLY A 513 34.40 -27.05 -0.95
CA GLY A 513 33.67 -28.08 -0.20
C GLY A 513 32.46 -28.64 -0.91
N ALA A 514 32.09 -28.14 -2.09
CA ALA A 514 30.93 -28.61 -2.84
C ALA A 514 31.23 -29.94 -3.59
N ASP A 515 30.24 -30.85 -3.59
CA ASP A 515 30.33 -32.12 -4.31
C ASP A 515 30.34 -31.88 -5.83
N LYS A 516 29.63 -30.83 -6.29
CA LYS A 516 29.52 -30.44 -7.70
C LYS A 516 29.51 -28.94 -7.85
N ILE A 517 30.22 -28.44 -8.83
CA ILE A 517 30.25 -27.02 -9.19
C ILE A 517 29.71 -26.86 -10.60
N LEU A 518 28.84 -25.87 -10.76
CA LEU A 518 28.28 -25.40 -12.01
C LEU A 518 28.80 -23.99 -12.29
N PHE A 519 29.58 -23.80 -13.36
CA PHE A 519 30.03 -22.48 -13.77
C PHE A 519 29.00 -21.88 -14.73
N LEU A 520 28.29 -20.85 -14.29
CA LEU A 520 27.23 -20.19 -15.03
C LEU A 520 27.73 -18.86 -15.62
N GLU A 521 27.74 -18.79 -16.95
CA GLU A 521 28.16 -17.63 -17.73
C GLU A 521 27.13 -17.32 -18.81
N ASP A 522 26.73 -16.07 -18.95
CA ASP A 522 25.74 -15.59 -19.93
C ASP A 522 24.49 -16.47 -20.06
N GLY A 523 24.00 -16.94 -18.92
CA GLY A 523 22.80 -17.78 -18.83
C GLY A 523 22.99 -19.22 -19.26
N ARG A 524 24.23 -19.70 -19.41
CA ARG A 524 24.58 -21.08 -19.78
C ARG A 524 25.57 -21.71 -18.81
N ILE A 525 25.49 -23.02 -18.61
CA ILE A 525 26.49 -23.74 -17.85
C ILE A 525 27.65 -24.08 -18.81
N THR A 526 28.78 -23.41 -18.61
CA THR A 526 30.00 -23.58 -19.41
C THR A 526 30.99 -24.56 -18.78
N GLY A 527 30.89 -24.80 -17.45
CA GLY A 527 31.73 -25.75 -16.71
C GLY A 527 30.95 -26.59 -15.71
N ARG A 528 31.28 -27.85 -15.57
CA ARG A 528 30.71 -28.79 -14.59
C ARG A 528 31.79 -29.68 -14.01
N GLY A 529 31.79 -29.96 -12.73
CA GLY A 529 32.71 -30.85 -12.07
C GLY A 529 33.06 -30.45 -10.64
N THR A 530 34.08 -31.07 -10.09
CA THR A 530 34.66 -30.69 -8.79
C THR A 530 35.62 -29.51 -8.94
N HIS A 531 36.00 -28.89 -7.82
CA HIS A 531 37.01 -27.81 -7.83
C HIS A 531 38.30 -28.17 -8.58
N GLY A 532 38.86 -29.38 -8.30
CA GLY A 532 40.11 -29.82 -8.94
C GLY A 532 39.96 -30.10 -10.44
N GLU A 533 38.79 -30.54 -10.89
CA GLU A 533 38.53 -30.78 -12.32
C GLU A 533 38.39 -29.45 -13.08
N LEU A 534 37.63 -28.50 -12.53
CA LEU A 534 37.42 -27.20 -13.17
C LEU A 534 38.66 -26.34 -13.20
N LEU A 535 39.52 -26.40 -12.19
CA LEU A 535 40.84 -25.74 -12.23
C LEU A 535 41.69 -26.18 -13.39
N ARG A 536 41.57 -27.47 -13.81
CA ARG A 536 42.35 -28.03 -14.94
C ARG A 536 41.68 -27.78 -16.28
N SER A 537 40.35 -27.83 -16.34
CA SER A 537 39.60 -27.90 -17.59
C SER A 537 38.94 -26.58 -18.01
N HIS A 538 38.75 -25.62 -17.10
CA HIS A 538 37.96 -24.41 -17.36
C HIS A 538 38.78 -23.14 -17.03
N GLU A 539 39.19 -22.40 -18.05
CA GLU A 539 40.05 -21.21 -17.93
C GLU A 539 39.44 -20.09 -17.09
N LEU A 540 38.19 -19.73 -17.36
CA LEU A 540 37.48 -18.67 -16.60
C LEU A 540 37.28 -19.04 -15.12
N TYR A 541 37.02 -20.33 -14.84
CA TYR A 541 36.90 -20.79 -13.46
C TYR A 541 38.25 -20.68 -12.73
N ARG A 542 39.36 -21.00 -13.40
CA ARG A 542 40.71 -20.87 -12.87
C ARG A 542 40.99 -19.39 -12.51
N THR A 543 40.72 -18.51 -13.45
CA THR A 543 40.88 -17.06 -13.24
C THR A 543 40.03 -16.57 -12.04
N PHE A 544 38.78 -17.01 -11.94
CA PHE A 544 37.90 -16.73 -10.82
C PHE A 544 38.46 -17.21 -9.48
N ALA A 545 38.96 -18.44 -9.42
CA ALA A 545 39.54 -19.03 -8.22
C ALA A 545 40.86 -18.31 -7.80
N GLU A 546 41.73 -17.98 -8.78
CA GLU A 546 42.96 -17.23 -8.52
C GLU A 546 42.71 -15.81 -8.00
N GLN A 547 41.73 -15.12 -8.54
CA GLN A 547 41.33 -13.81 -8.04
C GLN A 547 40.83 -13.87 -6.58
N GLN A 548 40.05 -14.88 -6.22
CA GLN A 548 39.60 -15.10 -4.87
C GLN A 548 40.73 -15.44 -3.88
N LEU A 549 41.76 -16.17 -4.33
CA LEU A 549 42.93 -16.47 -3.53
C LEU A 549 43.85 -15.26 -3.32
N ARG A 550 44.07 -14.45 -4.35
CA ARG A 550 44.86 -13.21 -4.22
C ARG A 550 44.23 -12.21 -3.25
N TRP A 551 42.92 -12.09 -3.27
CA TRP A 551 42.19 -11.21 -2.33
C TRP A 551 42.38 -11.63 -0.86
N ARG A 552 42.51 -12.93 -0.60
CA ARG A 552 42.74 -13.47 0.73
C ARG A 552 44.18 -13.23 1.22
N GLY A 553 45.16 -13.37 0.34
CA GLY A 553 46.58 -13.08 0.65
C GLY A 553 46.83 -11.65 1.01
N THR A 554 46.24 -10.68 0.30
CA THR A 554 46.34 -9.24 0.63
C THR A 554 45.67 -8.87 1.96
N MET A 555 44.55 -9.49 2.29
CA MET A 555 43.87 -9.24 3.58
C MET A 555 44.64 -9.83 4.79
N GLU A 556 45.32 -10.97 4.62
CA GLU A 556 46.16 -11.55 5.65
C GLU A 556 47.44 -10.71 5.85
N GLU A 557 48.04 -10.18 4.78
CA GLU A 557 49.21 -9.28 4.86
C GLU A 557 48.87 -7.92 5.50
N GLU A 558 47.71 -7.31 5.18
CA GLU A 558 47.25 -6.07 5.83
C GLU A 558 46.94 -6.28 7.33
N SER A 559 46.34 -7.41 7.71
CA SER A 559 46.04 -7.70 9.11
C SER A 559 47.28 -7.96 9.95
N ILE A 560 48.36 -8.44 9.35
CA ILE A 560 49.67 -8.64 10.01
C ILE A 560 50.44 -7.31 10.11
N SER A 561 50.29 -6.40 9.14
CA SER A 561 50.94 -5.08 9.15
C SER A 561 50.32 -4.12 10.16
N ASP A 562 49.00 -4.16 10.37
CA ASP A 562 48.29 -3.33 11.36
C ASP A 562 48.51 -3.82 12.80
N GLY A 563 48.76 -5.12 13.00
CA GLY A 563 49.13 -5.68 14.31
C GLY A 563 50.51 -5.30 14.82
N THR A 564 51.41 -4.80 13.96
CA THR A 564 52.80 -4.44 14.30
C THR A 564 53.00 -2.95 14.63
N VAL A 565 52.01 -2.10 14.42
CA VAL A 565 52.13 -0.64 14.71
C VAL A 565 51.54 -0.24 16.09
N ALA A 566 50.84 -1.16 16.77
CA ALA A 566 50.23 -0.89 18.09
C ALA A 566 51.16 -1.22 19.30
N GLY A 567 52.45 -1.44 19.06
CA GLY A 567 53.44 -1.80 20.10
C GLY A 567 54.71 -0.92 20.07
N ARG A 568 54.56 0.42 20.01
CA ARG A 568 55.62 1.34 20.36
C ARG A 568 55.10 2.59 21.04
#